data_cd8c24475eef707252820723991d9b21
#
_entry.id   cd8c24475eef707252820723991d9b21
#
_cell.length_a   1.000
_cell.length_b   1.000
_cell.length_c   1.000
_cell.angle_alpha   90.00
_cell.angle_beta   90.00
_cell.angle_gamma   90.00
#
_symmetry.space_group_name_H-M   'P 1'
#
loop_
_entity.id
_entity.type
_entity.pdbx_description
1 polymer ?
#
loop_
_entity_poly.entity_id
_entity_poly.type
_entity_poly.pdbx_seq_one_letter_code
_entity_poly.pdbx_strand_id
1 'polypeptide(L)'
;MASYETAYNYKVVRQFAVMTVVWGVVGMLVGVIIAAQLLWPEFLGGIPWLSYGRLRPLHTNAVIFAFGGSALFATSYYVVQRTSHARIFSDGLAAFTFWGWQAVIVLAAITLPLGITSSKEYAELEWPIDILIALVWVAYAVVFFGTIWKRKVPHIYVANWFFGAFILTVALLHIVNSAALPATLWKSYSAYAGATDAMVQWWYGHNAVGFFLTAGFLGMMYYFIPKQAGRPVYSYRLSVVHFWALIFTYMWAGPHHLHYTALPEWAQSLGMVFSLILLAPSWGGMINGIMTLSGAWHKLRTDPILKFLIVSLSFYGMSTFEGPMMSIKTVNSLSHYTDWTVGHVHSGALGWVGLVSMGSIYYLVPRLFGRSEMHSVPLINVHFWVATIGIVLYIAAMWIAGVMQGLMWRAVSEDGTLTYTFVESVKATYPFYAIRLLGGLLYLGGMLIMAWNVWKTIAAGRTVEAPIPAPAHA
;
A
#
# COMPACT_ATOMS: atom_id res chain seq x y z
N MET A 1 -5.47 -0.37 -40.03
CA MET A 1 -5.59 0.48 -38.82
C MET A 1 -6.82 0.15 -37.96
N ALA A 2 -7.81 -0.56 -38.45
CA ALA A 2 -9.02 -0.94 -37.69
C ALA A 2 -8.81 -2.02 -36.59
N SER A 3 -7.69 -2.75 -36.57
CA SER A 3 -7.47 -3.85 -35.63
C SER A 3 -7.01 -3.43 -34.22
N TYR A 4 -6.50 -2.21 -34.03
CA TYR A 4 -6.02 -1.74 -32.74
C TYR A 4 -7.16 -1.29 -31.78
N GLU A 5 -8.29 -0.83 -32.29
CA GLU A 5 -9.39 -0.35 -31.46
C GLU A 5 -10.29 -1.46 -30.90
N THR A 6 -10.12 -2.69 -31.34
CA THR A 6 -10.97 -3.83 -30.97
C THR A 6 -10.45 -4.67 -29.82
N ALA A 7 -9.24 -4.37 -29.32
CA ALA A 7 -8.61 -5.09 -28.22
C ALA A 7 -8.20 -4.18 -27.06
N TYR A 8 -8.18 -4.74 -25.85
CA TYR A 8 -7.67 -4.03 -24.68
C TYR A 8 -6.15 -3.79 -24.77
N ASN A 9 -5.65 -2.67 -24.26
CA ASN A 9 -4.21 -2.45 -24.13
C ASN A 9 -3.68 -3.19 -22.89
N TYR A 10 -3.15 -4.39 -23.10
CA TYR A 10 -2.48 -5.13 -22.03
C TYR A 10 -0.97 -4.90 -21.96
N LYS A 11 -0.37 -4.14 -22.89
CA LYS A 11 1.06 -3.85 -22.85
C LYS A 11 1.46 -3.13 -21.56
N VAL A 12 0.82 -2.01 -21.25
CA VAL A 12 1.09 -1.23 -20.05
C VAL A 12 0.75 -2.02 -18.77
N VAL A 13 -0.31 -2.83 -18.80
CA VAL A 13 -0.68 -3.71 -17.69
C VAL A 13 0.41 -4.75 -17.41
N ARG A 14 0.95 -5.40 -18.46
CA ARG A 14 2.07 -6.35 -18.35
C ARG A 14 3.33 -5.69 -17.76
N GLN A 15 3.66 -4.50 -18.24
CA GLN A 15 4.82 -3.75 -17.77
C GLN A 15 4.72 -3.46 -16.26
N PHE A 16 3.61 -2.90 -15.78
CA PHE A 16 3.42 -2.65 -14.36
C PHE A 16 3.30 -3.93 -13.53
N ALA A 17 2.69 -5.00 -14.05
CA ALA A 17 2.60 -6.28 -13.35
C ALA A 17 3.98 -6.91 -13.11
N VAL A 18 4.88 -6.85 -14.09
CA VAL A 18 6.26 -7.30 -13.95
C VAL A 18 7.01 -6.43 -12.94
N MET A 19 6.90 -5.10 -13.05
CA MET A 19 7.57 -4.18 -12.13
C MET A 19 7.03 -4.26 -10.70
N THR A 20 5.79 -4.66 -10.49
CA THR A 20 5.28 -4.99 -9.16
C THR A 20 6.14 -6.07 -8.49
N VAL A 21 6.45 -7.14 -9.21
CA VAL A 21 7.27 -8.23 -8.67
C VAL A 21 8.71 -7.77 -8.44
N VAL A 22 9.29 -7.05 -9.39
CA VAL A 22 10.66 -6.53 -9.29
C VAL A 22 10.81 -5.61 -8.08
N TRP A 23 9.96 -4.60 -7.97
CA TRP A 23 10.02 -3.65 -6.85
C TRP A 23 9.60 -4.28 -5.52
N GLY A 24 8.74 -5.30 -5.55
CA GLY A 24 8.43 -6.09 -4.37
C GLY A 24 9.67 -6.78 -3.81
N VAL A 25 10.45 -7.45 -4.63
CA VAL A 25 11.72 -8.07 -4.21
C VAL A 25 12.70 -7.01 -3.69
N VAL A 26 12.91 -5.92 -4.44
CA VAL A 26 13.85 -4.86 -4.05
C VAL A 26 13.42 -4.17 -2.76
N GLY A 27 12.16 -3.77 -2.65
CA GLY A 27 11.66 -3.06 -1.46
C GLY A 27 11.71 -3.93 -0.20
N MET A 28 11.35 -5.22 -0.30
CA MET A 28 11.43 -6.16 0.82
C MET A 28 12.88 -6.47 1.20
N LEU A 29 13.79 -6.55 0.22
CA LEU A 29 15.22 -6.73 0.51
C LEU A 29 15.79 -5.55 1.30
N VAL A 30 15.49 -4.31 0.92
CA VAL A 30 15.89 -3.12 1.70
C VAL A 30 15.31 -3.19 3.12
N GLY A 31 14.05 -3.64 3.27
CA GLY A 31 13.42 -3.86 4.57
C GLY A 31 14.15 -4.88 5.44
N VAL A 32 14.61 -5.98 4.86
CA VAL A 32 15.42 -7.00 5.58
C VAL A 32 16.78 -6.42 6.00
N ILE A 33 17.41 -5.62 5.14
CA ILE A 33 18.69 -4.95 5.47
C ILE A 33 18.52 -4.03 6.68
N ILE A 34 17.50 -3.16 6.69
CA ILE A 34 17.29 -2.26 7.84
C ILE A 34 16.85 -3.01 9.10
N ALA A 35 16.13 -4.13 8.97
CA ALA A 35 15.84 -4.99 10.11
C ALA A 35 17.10 -5.64 10.68
N ALA A 36 18.06 -6.04 9.84
CA ALA A 36 19.36 -6.54 10.26
C ALA A 36 20.19 -5.46 10.97
N GLN A 37 20.13 -4.20 10.49
CA GLN A 37 20.81 -3.06 11.14
C GLN A 37 20.25 -2.73 12.53
N LEU A 38 18.98 -3.00 12.80
CA LEU A 38 18.43 -2.85 14.15
C LEU A 38 18.97 -3.90 15.13
N LEU A 39 19.28 -5.10 14.62
CA LEU A 39 19.86 -6.17 15.42
C LEU A 39 21.38 -6.06 15.52
N TRP A 40 22.04 -5.67 14.43
CA TRP A 40 23.48 -5.45 14.31
C TRP A 40 23.75 -4.05 13.77
N PRO A 41 23.88 -3.02 14.63
CA PRO A 41 24.04 -1.63 14.20
C PRO A 41 25.25 -1.38 13.29
N GLU A 42 26.31 -2.18 13.44
CA GLU A 42 27.52 -2.09 12.62
C GLU A 42 27.37 -2.69 11.21
N PHE A 43 26.26 -3.40 10.95
CA PHE A 43 26.04 -4.01 9.65
C PHE A 43 25.88 -2.92 8.57
N LEU A 44 26.79 -2.89 7.59
CA LEU A 44 26.93 -1.85 6.57
C LEU A 44 27.19 -0.43 7.12
N GLY A 45 27.45 -0.28 8.42
CA GLY A 45 27.59 1.02 9.09
C GLY A 45 28.76 1.89 8.59
N GLY A 46 29.79 1.29 7.99
CA GLY A 46 30.91 2.02 7.36
C GLY A 46 30.61 2.68 6.01
N ILE A 47 29.41 2.48 5.46
CA ILE A 47 28.98 3.01 4.15
C ILE A 47 27.86 4.05 4.39
N PRO A 48 28.14 5.36 4.28
CA PRO A 48 27.19 6.40 4.66
C PRO A 48 25.82 6.31 3.99
N TRP A 49 25.76 6.01 2.67
CA TRP A 49 24.52 5.89 1.92
C TRP A 49 23.74 4.59 2.18
N LEU A 50 24.32 3.63 2.89
CA LEU A 50 23.65 2.40 3.35
C LEU A 50 23.30 2.43 4.84
N SER A 51 23.49 3.55 5.52
CA SER A 51 23.08 3.71 6.92
C SER A 51 21.56 3.57 7.07
N TYR A 52 21.12 3.13 8.27
CA TYR A 52 19.70 2.96 8.60
C TYR A 52 18.85 4.20 8.25
N GLY A 53 19.33 5.40 8.62
CA GLY A 53 18.61 6.65 8.37
C GLY A 53 18.44 7.02 6.89
N ARG A 54 19.29 6.45 6.00
CA ARG A 54 19.19 6.61 4.55
C ARG A 54 18.33 5.53 3.91
N LEU A 55 18.45 4.30 4.39
CA LEU A 55 17.71 3.16 3.85
C LEU A 55 16.26 3.11 4.33
N ARG A 56 15.96 3.60 5.53
CA ARG A 56 14.58 3.57 6.06
C ARG A 56 13.58 4.33 5.17
N PRO A 57 13.78 5.60 4.78
CA PRO A 57 12.90 6.28 3.84
C PRO A 57 12.90 5.62 2.46
N LEU A 58 14.03 5.11 1.99
CA LEU A 58 14.11 4.36 0.74
C LEU A 58 13.22 3.11 0.78
N HIS A 59 13.28 2.32 1.88
CA HIS A 59 12.42 1.16 2.07
C HIS A 59 10.95 1.56 2.01
N THR A 60 10.55 2.58 2.76
CA THR A 60 9.16 3.05 2.83
C THR A 60 8.64 3.44 1.45
N ASN A 61 9.40 4.26 0.70
CA ASN A 61 9.03 4.66 -0.66
C ASN A 61 9.00 3.48 -1.64
N ALA A 62 9.94 2.54 -1.52
CA ALA A 62 10.01 1.37 -2.40
C ALA A 62 8.80 0.44 -2.21
N VAL A 63 8.38 0.16 -0.97
CA VAL A 63 7.26 -0.76 -0.74
C VAL A 63 5.90 -0.09 -0.97
N ILE A 64 5.74 1.19 -0.66
CA ILE A 64 4.47 1.89 -0.87
C ILE A 64 4.30 2.24 -2.35
N PHE A 65 5.24 3.00 -2.91
CA PHE A 65 5.06 3.64 -4.21
C PHE A 65 5.63 2.82 -5.37
N ALA A 66 6.77 2.14 -5.19
CA ALA A 66 7.29 1.31 -6.27
C ALA A 66 6.54 -0.03 -6.36
N PHE A 67 6.45 -0.80 -5.29
CA PHE A 67 5.71 -2.08 -5.27
C PHE A 67 4.20 -1.84 -5.32
N GLY A 68 3.64 -1.19 -4.31
CA GLY A 68 2.19 -0.96 -4.19
C GLY A 68 1.64 -0.09 -5.32
N GLY A 69 2.38 0.97 -5.70
CA GLY A 69 2.01 1.84 -6.83
C GLY A 69 1.98 1.08 -8.15
N SER A 70 2.99 0.25 -8.45
CA SER A 70 2.99 -0.58 -9.67
C SER A 70 1.81 -1.55 -9.69
N ALA A 71 1.45 -2.15 -8.54
CA ALA A 71 0.29 -3.01 -8.42
C ALA A 71 -1.02 -2.26 -8.70
N LEU A 72 -1.15 -1.03 -8.18
CA LEU A 72 -2.32 -0.18 -8.41
C LEU A 72 -2.43 0.25 -9.88
N PHE A 73 -1.34 0.67 -10.52
CA PHE A 73 -1.36 0.98 -11.95
C PHE A 73 -1.74 -0.24 -12.79
N ALA A 74 -1.14 -1.40 -12.55
CA ALA A 74 -1.44 -2.63 -13.28
C ALA A 74 -2.90 -3.01 -13.16
N THR A 75 -3.42 -3.03 -11.94
CA THR A 75 -4.78 -3.50 -11.64
C THR A 75 -5.84 -2.50 -12.06
N SER A 76 -5.65 -1.20 -11.80
CA SER A 76 -6.62 -0.17 -12.21
C SER A 76 -6.75 -0.06 -13.73
N TYR A 77 -5.62 -0.11 -14.47
CA TYR A 77 -5.65 -0.12 -15.92
C TYR A 77 -6.29 -1.39 -16.49
N TYR A 78 -6.08 -2.53 -15.86
CA TYR A 78 -6.77 -3.75 -16.24
C TYR A 78 -8.26 -3.67 -15.96
N VAL A 79 -8.64 -3.28 -14.73
CA VAL A 79 -10.03 -3.26 -14.27
C VAL A 79 -10.87 -2.23 -15.03
N VAL A 80 -10.36 -1.01 -15.20
CA VAL A 80 -11.12 0.05 -15.87
C VAL A 80 -11.45 -0.30 -17.32
N GLN A 81 -10.50 -0.91 -18.05
CA GLN A 81 -10.76 -1.36 -19.42
C GLN A 81 -11.83 -2.46 -19.45
N ARG A 82 -11.69 -3.47 -18.56
CA ARG A 82 -12.59 -4.63 -18.54
C ARG A 82 -14.01 -4.28 -18.11
N THR A 83 -14.15 -3.40 -17.14
CA THR A 83 -15.46 -2.99 -16.60
C THR A 83 -16.14 -1.90 -17.44
N SER A 84 -15.39 -1.15 -18.22
CA SER A 84 -15.89 -0.16 -19.16
C SER A 84 -16.16 -0.72 -20.57
N HIS A 85 -15.72 -1.94 -20.86
CA HIS A 85 -15.71 -2.53 -22.20
C HIS A 85 -15.07 -1.58 -23.22
N ALA A 86 -14.00 -0.90 -22.83
CA ALA A 86 -13.32 0.11 -23.64
C ALA A 86 -11.81 -0.08 -23.58
N ARG A 87 -11.12 0.19 -24.70
CA ARG A 87 -9.68 0.32 -24.70
C ARG A 87 -9.26 1.51 -23.85
N ILE A 88 -8.07 1.44 -23.26
CA ILE A 88 -7.50 2.55 -22.52
C ILE A 88 -7.53 3.85 -23.34
N PHE A 89 -7.78 4.99 -22.69
CA PHE A 89 -8.06 6.28 -23.36
C PHE A 89 -6.95 6.70 -24.33
N SER A 90 -5.69 6.54 -23.93
CA SER A 90 -4.53 6.90 -24.73
C SER A 90 -3.36 5.96 -24.42
N ASP A 91 -2.90 5.24 -25.42
CA ASP A 91 -1.74 4.35 -25.31
C ASP A 91 -0.45 5.14 -25.04
N GLY A 92 -0.29 6.33 -25.62
CA GLY A 92 0.86 7.21 -25.41
C GLY A 92 0.95 7.75 -23.99
N LEU A 93 -0.16 8.27 -23.44
CA LEU A 93 -0.20 8.72 -22.04
C LEU A 93 -0.04 7.56 -21.06
N ALA A 94 -0.60 6.38 -21.35
CA ALA A 94 -0.38 5.20 -20.52
C ALA A 94 1.08 4.74 -20.53
N ALA A 95 1.76 4.83 -21.66
CA ALA A 95 3.21 4.57 -21.74
C ALA A 95 4.01 5.65 -20.97
N PHE A 96 3.60 6.92 -21.04
CA PHE A 96 4.22 8.00 -20.26
C PHE A 96 4.06 7.75 -18.76
N THR A 97 2.88 7.31 -18.28
CA THR A 97 2.69 6.98 -16.86
C THR A 97 3.62 5.86 -16.41
N PHE A 98 3.85 4.85 -17.26
CA PHE A 98 4.77 3.77 -16.92
C PHE A 98 6.21 4.27 -16.80
N TRP A 99 6.75 4.89 -17.84
CA TRP A 99 8.16 5.32 -17.85
C TRP A 99 8.42 6.46 -16.87
N GLY A 100 7.49 7.41 -16.74
CA GLY A 100 7.59 8.49 -15.76
C GLY A 100 7.59 7.96 -14.33
N TRP A 101 6.76 6.96 -14.01
CA TRP A 101 6.76 6.34 -12.70
C TRP A 101 8.06 5.57 -12.41
N GLN A 102 8.59 4.84 -13.40
CA GLN A 102 9.91 4.19 -13.25
C GLN A 102 11.01 5.24 -13.05
N ALA A 103 10.97 6.36 -13.76
CA ALA A 103 11.93 7.45 -13.56
C ALA A 103 11.88 8.04 -12.15
N VAL A 104 10.67 8.27 -11.60
CA VAL A 104 10.47 8.70 -10.20
C VAL A 104 11.11 7.70 -9.22
N ILE A 105 10.86 6.42 -9.41
CA ILE A 105 11.42 5.37 -8.54
C ILE A 105 12.95 5.35 -8.58
N VAL A 106 13.54 5.44 -9.76
CA VAL A 106 15.00 5.46 -9.91
C VAL A 106 15.60 6.73 -9.28
N LEU A 107 14.97 7.88 -9.50
CA LEU A 107 15.41 9.14 -8.87
C LEU A 107 15.33 9.06 -7.34
N ALA A 108 14.27 8.48 -6.78
CA ALA A 108 14.15 8.23 -5.34
C ALA A 108 15.26 7.29 -4.84
N ALA A 109 15.55 6.21 -5.58
CA ALA A 109 16.60 5.26 -5.24
C ALA A 109 18.02 5.87 -5.25
N ILE A 110 18.22 6.97 -5.96
CA ILE A 110 19.48 7.73 -5.99
C ILE A 110 19.48 8.81 -4.91
N THR A 111 18.44 9.64 -4.84
CA THR A 111 18.43 10.85 -4.01
C THR A 111 18.32 10.54 -2.52
N LEU A 112 17.51 9.55 -2.10
CA LEU A 112 17.34 9.24 -0.69
C LEU A 112 18.61 8.70 -0.03
N PRO A 113 19.36 7.73 -0.63
CA PRO A 113 20.66 7.33 -0.09
C PRO A 113 21.69 8.46 -0.04
N LEU A 114 21.65 9.41 -1.00
CA LEU A 114 22.51 10.59 -0.98
C LEU A 114 22.09 11.62 0.07
N GLY A 115 20.92 11.45 0.69
CA GLY A 115 20.37 12.37 1.69
C GLY A 115 19.74 13.64 1.11
N ILE A 116 19.40 13.60 -0.14
CA ILE A 116 18.61 14.64 -0.80
C ILE A 116 17.15 14.31 -0.47
N THR A 117 16.60 15.01 0.51
CA THR A 117 15.26 14.73 1.06
C THR A 117 14.65 15.95 1.71
N SER A 118 13.32 16.08 1.60
CA SER A 118 12.54 17.08 2.34
C SER A 118 12.30 16.68 3.81
N SER A 119 12.58 15.41 4.17
CA SER A 119 12.33 14.81 5.49
C SER A 119 10.85 14.70 5.87
N LYS A 120 9.91 14.89 4.96
CA LYS A 120 8.48 14.65 5.18
C LYS A 120 8.16 13.20 4.99
N GLU A 121 7.57 12.53 5.98
CA GLU A 121 7.25 11.10 5.92
C GLU A 121 6.24 10.80 4.79
N TYR A 122 6.53 9.79 3.97
CA TYR A 122 5.83 9.42 2.73
C TYR A 122 5.87 10.48 1.61
N ALA A 123 6.63 11.56 1.80
CA ALA A 123 6.81 12.67 0.85
C ALA A 123 8.24 13.23 0.95
N GLU A 124 9.22 12.31 1.06
CA GLU A 124 10.62 12.65 1.33
C GLU A 124 11.33 13.27 0.12
N LEU A 125 10.77 13.18 -1.09
CA LEU A 125 11.42 13.62 -2.31
C LEU A 125 11.47 15.15 -2.41
N GLU A 126 12.43 15.66 -3.15
CA GLU A 126 12.58 17.11 -3.38
C GLU A 126 11.77 17.58 -4.59
N TRP A 127 11.46 18.86 -4.61
CA TRP A 127 10.52 19.54 -5.50
C TRP A 127 10.62 19.19 -7.00
N PRO A 128 11.81 18.95 -7.63
CA PRO A 128 11.83 18.59 -9.05
C PRO A 128 11.19 17.23 -9.31
N ILE A 129 11.36 16.29 -8.37
CA ILE A 129 10.76 14.94 -8.45
C ILE A 129 9.26 15.03 -8.13
N ASP A 130 8.86 15.90 -7.19
CA ASP A 130 7.44 16.15 -6.87
C ASP A 130 6.67 16.68 -8.09
N ILE A 131 7.29 17.56 -8.88
CA ILE A 131 6.71 18.02 -10.16
C ILE A 131 6.55 16.85 -11.13
N LEU A 132 7.55 15.99 -11.28
CA LEU A 132 7.45 14.83 -12.15
C LEU A 132 6.34 13.88 -11.68
N ILE A 133 6.22 13.65 -10.37
CA ILE A 133 5.11 12.87 -9.77
C ILE A 133 3.77 13.48 -10.15
N ALA A 134 3.61 14.79 -10.00
CA ALA A 134 2.37 15.49 -10.35
C ALA A 134 2.01 15.32 -11.82
N LEU A 135 2.98 15.45 -12.74
CA LEU A 135 2.77 15.26 -14.18
C LEU A 135 2.34 13.82 -14.52
N VAL A 136 3.02 12.83 -13.95
CA VAL A 136 2.66 11.41 -14.12
C VAL A 136 1.26 11.16 -13.58
N TRP A 137 0.93 11.74 -12.42
CA TRP A 137 -0.35 11.52 -11.77
C TRP A 137 -1.52 12.14 -12.53
N VAL A 138 -1.33 13.36 -13.09
CA VAL A 138 -2.32 13.98 -13.98
C VAL A 138 -2.52 13.15 -15.24
N ALA A 139 -1.46 12.66 -15.85
CA ALA A 139 -1.57 11.75 -17.01
C ALA A 139 -2.33 10.47 -16.64
N TYR A 140 -2.08 9.90 -15.45
CA TYR A 140 -2.81 8.76 -14.94
C TYR A 140 -4.32 9.04 -14.78
N ALA A 141 -4.66 10.19 -14.19
CA ALA A 141 -6.05 10.62 -14.04
C ALA A 141 -6.74 10.77 -15.42
N VAL A 142 -6.09 11.42 -16.39
CA VAL A 142 -6.61 11.57 -17.74
C VAL A 142 -6.86 10.21 -18.41
N VAL A 143 -5.91 9.29 -18.29
CA VAL A 143 -6.03 7.95 -18.87
C VAL A 143 -7.17 7.18 -18.22
N PHE A 144 -7.25 7.18 -16.90
CA PHE A 144 -8.26 6.43 -16.15
C PHE A 144 -9.68 6.97 -16.40
N PHE A 145 -9.90 8.27 -16.18
CA PHE A 145 -11.22 8.88 -16.35
C PHE A 145 -11.62 8.99 -17.82
N GLY A 146 -10.68 9.21 -18.74
CA GLY A 146 -10.92 9.15 -20.17
C GLY A 146 -11.39 7.76 -20.63
N THR A 147 -10.86 6.69 -20.01
CA THR A 147 -11.35 5.32 -20.29
C THR A 147 -12.78 5.13 -19.77
N ILE A 148 -13.11 5.65 -18.59
CA ILE A 148 -14.49 5.64 -18.08
C ILE A 148 -15.43 6.44 -18.99
N TRP A 149 -14.98 7.58 -19.50
CA TRP A 149 -15.77 8.38 -20.45
C TRP A 149 -16.12 7.57 -21.70
N LYS A 150 -15.16 6.83 -22.25
CA LYS A 150 -15.35 5.98 -23.44
C LYS A 150 -16.08 4.65 -23.16
N ARG A 151 -16.60 4.44 -21.93
CA ARG A 151 -17.26 3.18 -21.57
C ARG A 151 -18.44 2.86 -22.50
N LYS A 152 -18.57 1.58 -22.79
CA LYS A 152 -19.66 1.02 -23.60
C LYS A 152 -20.73 0.31 -22.76
N VAL A 153 -20.74 0.58 -21.46
CA VAL A 153 -21.71 0.05 -20.49
C VAL A 153 -22.34 1.22 -19.72
N PRO A 154 -23.62 1.13 -19.32
CA PRO A 154 -24.33 2.26 -18.71
C PRO A 154 -23.84 2.60 -17.29
N HIS A 155 -23.34 1.63 -16.53
CA HIS A 155 -22.94 1.79 -15.15
C HIS A 155 -21.42 1.90 -14.98
N ILE A 156 -20.98 2.46 -13.87
CA ILE A 156 -19.60 2.45 -13.40
C ILE A 156 -19.54 1.50 -12.20
N TYR A 157 -18.79 0.40 -12.34
CA TYR A 157 -18.65 -0.60 -11.29
C TYR A 157 -17.90 -0.05 -10.06
N VAL A 158 -18.30 -0.45 -8.86
CA VAL A 158 -17.79 0.10 -7.59
C VAL A 158 -16.26 0.06 -7.45
N ALA A 159 -15.58 -0.92 -8.03
CA ALA A 159 -14.12 -0.94 -8.05
C ALA A 159 -13.53 0.33 -8.67
N ASN A 160 -14.13 0.83 -9.75
CA ASN A 160 -13.71 2.09 -10.39
C ASN A 160 -14.00 3.32 -9.53
N TRP A 161 -14.99 3.28 -8.65
CA TRP A 161 -15.24 4.37 -7.71
C TRP A 161 -14.06 4.50 -6.74
N PHE A 162 -13.62 3.37 -6.17
CA PHE A 162 -12.47 3.34 -5.27
C PHE A 162 -11.17 3.75 -5.96
N PHE A 163 -10.90 3.27 -7.18
CA PHE A 163 -9.75 3.72 -7.96
C PHE A 163 -9.83 5.21 -8.32
N GLY A 164 -11.00 5.70 -8.69
CA GLY A 164 -11.21 7.11 -9.00
C GLY A 164 -10.98 8.02 -7.79
N ALA A 165 -11.53 7.65 -6.63
CA ALA A 165 -11.31 8.36 -5.38
C ALA A 165 -9.82 8.39 -5.00
N PHE A 166 -9.13 7.25 -5.09
CA PHE A 166 -7.70 7.14 -4.89
C PHE A 166 -6.93 8.10 -5.81
N ILE A 167 -7.19 8.07 -7.10
CA ILE A 167 -6.46 8.89 -8.09
C ILE A 167 -6.64 10.39 -7.82
N LEU A 168 -7.88 10.85 -7.60
CA LEU A 168 -8.18 12.26 -7.37
C LEU A 168 -7.63 12.76 -6.05
N THR A 169 -7.83 12.00 -4.98
CA THR A 169 -7.42 12.43 -3.64
C THR A 169 -5.92 12.46 -3.51
N VAL A 170 -5.19 11.46 -4.03
CA VAL A 170 -3.73 11.44 -3.97
C VAL A 170 -3.12 12.58 -4.76
N ALA A 171 -3.71 12.99 -5.90
CA ALA A 171 -3.28 14.18 -6.62
C ALA A 171 -3.36 15.44 -5.73
N LEU A 172 -4.49 15.65 -5.08
CA LEU A 172 -4.70 16.79 -4.18
C LEU A 172 -3.75 16.75 -2.98
N LEU A 173 -3.63 15.60 -2.33
CA LEU A 173 -2.75 15.39 -1.18
C LEU A 173 -1.29 15.71 -1.53
N HIS A 174 -0.81 15.18 -2.65
CA HIS A 174 0.56 15.41 -3.11
C HIS A 174 0.84 16.88 -3.39
N ILE A 175 -0.01 17.54 -4.18
CA ILE A 175 0.17 18.95 -4.54
C ILE A 175 0.18 19.85 -3.30
N VAL A 176 -0.75 19.64 -2.36
CA VAL A 176 -0.83 20.48 -1.16
C VAL A 176 0.34 20.21 -0.23
N ASN A 177 0.67 18.96 0.07
CA ASN A 177 1.75 18.64 1.02
C ASN A 177 3.15 18.94 0.49
N SER A 178 3.38 18.83 -0.83
CA SER A 178 4.67 19.11 -1.47
C SER A 178 4.84 20.57 -1.85
N ALA A 179 3.91 21.46 -1.46
CA ALA A 179 4.07 22.90 -1.66
C ALA A 179 5.31 23.40 -0.93
N ALA A 180 6.29 23.91 -1.70
CA ALA A 180 7.61 24.25 -1.20
C ALA A 180 8.17 25.51 -1.88
N LEU A 181 9.09 26.15 -1.19
CA LEU A 181 9.89 27.29 -1.69
C LEU A 181 11.28 26.75 -2.07
N PRO A 182 11.60 26.62 -3.36
CA PRO A 182 12.91 26.16 -3.81
C PRO A 182 14.04 27.13 -3.38
N ALA A 183 15.09 26.56 -2.77
CA ALA A 183 16.31 27.28 -2.44
C ALA A 183 17.44 26.96 -3.42
N THR A 184 17.53 25.69 -3.82
CA THR A 184 18.41 25.17 -4.89
C THR A 184 17.70 24.11 -5.68
N LEU A 185 18.33 23.53 -6.70
CA LEU A 185 17.76 22.41 -7.48
C LEU A 185 17.40 21.20 -6.61
N TRP A 186 18.15 20.97 -5.54
CA TRP A 186 17.99 19.80 -4.68
C TRP A 186 17.70 20.14 -3.22
N LYS A 187 17.21 21.36 -2.96
CA LYS A 187 16.81 21.79 -1.63
C LYS A 187 15.66 22.78 -1.71
N SER A 188 14.64 22.52 -0.92
CA SER A 188 13.50 23.40 -0.71
C SER A 188 13.12 23.48 0.77
N TYR A 189 12.23 24.40 1.09
CA TYR A 189 11.62 24.55 2.39
C TYR A 189 10.10 24.48 2.24
N SER A 190 9.41 23.90 3.22
CA SER A 190 7.95 23.84 3.21
C SER A 190 7.34 25.26 3.08
N ALA A 191 6.25 25.36 2.32
CA ALA A 191 5.45 26.57 2.27
C ALA A 191 4.69 26.84 3.59
N TYR A 192 4.62 25.86 4.46
CA TYR A 192 3.96 25.92 5.77
C TYR A 192 5.00 25.93 6.89
N ALA A 193 4.60 26.41 8.08
CA ALA A 193 5.49 26.49 9.22
C ALA A 193 4.81 25.97 10.51
N GLY A 194 5.63 25.46 11.42
CA GLY A 194 5.23 25.06 12.77
C GLY A 194 4.11 24.00 12.81
N ALA A 195 3.12 24.22 13.66
CA ALA A 195 1.98 23.30 13.82
C ALA A 195 1.16 23.15 12.54
N THR A 196 1.10 24.20 11.70
CA THR A 196 0.41 24.13 10.40
C THR A 196 1.12 23.16 9.44
N ASP A 197 2.46 23.20 9.38
CA ASP A 197 3.22 22.24 8.56
C ASP A 197 3.02 20.81 9.03
N ALA A 198 3.06 20.58 10.34
CA ALA A 198 2.77 19.26 10.92
C ALA A 198 1.34 18.78 10.60
N MET A 199 0.36 19.68 10.66
CA MET A 199 -1.03 19.36 10.34
C MET A 199 -1.23 19.01 8.85
N VAL A 200 -0.64 19.79 7.94
CA VAL A 200 -0.66 19.51 6.49
C VAL A 200 0.05 18.19 6.20
N GLN A 201 1.22 17.98 6.80
CA GLN A 201 1.99 16.74 6.68
C GLN A 201 1.15 15.50 7.10
N TRP A 202 0.44 15.58 8.22
CA TRP A 202 -0.32 14.41 8.68
C TRP A 202 -1.74 14.32 8.11
N TRP A 203 -2.30 15.42 7.61
CA TRP A 203 -3.41 15.33 6.68
C TRP A 203 -3.02 14.52 5.44
N TYR A 204 -1.86 14.79 4.85
CA TYR A 204 -1.29 13.99 3.78
C TYR A 204 -0.96 12.57 4.24
N GLY A 205 -0.19 12.40 5.31
CA GLY A 205 0.34 11.11 5.74
C GLY A 205 -0.77 10.11 6.07
N HIS A 206 -1.78 10.53 6.82
CA HIS A 206 -2.95 9.68 7.12
C HIS A 206 -3.77 9.38 5.86
N ASN A 207 -4.03 10.39 5.03
CA ASN A 207 -4.81 10.21 3.81
C ASN A 207 -4.03 9.45 2.72
N ALA A 208 -2.71 9.45 2.73
CA ALA A 208 -1.90 8.56 1.89
C ALA A 208 -2.17 7.09 2.25
N VAL A 209 -2.25 6.73 3.53
CA VAL A 209 -2.66 5.37 3.90
C VAL A 209 -4.15 5.13 3.64
N GLY A 210 -5.01 6.15 3.79
CA GLY A 210 -6.46 6.04 3.54
C GLY A 210 -6.83 5.91 2.06
N PHE A 211 -6.18 6.65 1.19
CA PHE A 211 -6.53 6.65 -0.24
C PHE A 211 -5.56 5.84 -1.09
N PHE A 212 -4.26 5.95 -0.89
CA PHE A 212 -3.31 5.12 -1.63
C PHE A 212 -3.33 3.67 -1.13
N LEU A 213 -3.10 3.42 0.16
CA LEU A 213 -2.98 2.06 0.70
C LEU A 213 -4.31 1.41 1.07
N THR A 214 -5.43 2.15 1.12
CA THR A 214 -6.75 1.58 1.42
C THR A 214 -7.69 1.67 0.22
N ALA A 215 -8.12 2.86 -0.19
CA ALA A 215 -9.13 2.99 -1.25
C ALA A 215 -8.68 2.34 -2.58
N GLY A 216 -7.43 2.56 -3.02
CA GLY A 216 -6.90 1.92 -4.23
C GLY A 216 -6.96 0.39 -4.15
N PHE A 217 -6.56 -0.20 -3.03
CA PHE A 217 -6.56 -1.65 -2.83
C PHE A 217 -7.96 -2.23 -2.59
N LEU A 218 -8.91 -1.44 -2.09
CA LEU A 218 -10.33 -1.81 -2.06
C LEU A 218 -10.90 -1.92 -3.49
N GLY A 219 -10.45 -1.08 -4.41
CA GLY A 219 -10.75 -1.26 -5.84
C GLY A 219 -10.31 -2.64 -6.36
N MET A 220 -9.11 -3.11 -5.95
CA MET A 220 -8.65 -4.47 -6.25
C MET A 220 -9.55 -5.53 -5.60
N MET A 221 -9.86 -5.39 -4.33
CA MET A 221 -10.74 -6.30 -3.59
C MET A 221 -12.07 -6.52 -4.32
N TYR A 222 -12.77 -5.44 -4.65
CA TYR A 222 -14.08 -5.51 -5.31
C TYR A 222 -14.07 -6.11 -6.70
N TYR A 223 -12.91 -6.21 -7.34
CA TYR A 223 -12.79 -6.86 -8.64
C TYR A 223 -12.26 -8.31 -8.52
N PHE A 224 -11.11 -8.50 -7.85
CA PHE A 224 -10.40 -9.78 -7.91
C PHE A 224 -11.03 -10.85 -7.03
N ILE A 225 -11.61 -10.52 -5.87
CA ILE A 225 -12.28 -11.50 -5.02
C ILE A 225 -13.51 -12.10 -5.70
N PRO A 226 -14.48 -11.32 -6.21
CA PRO A 226 -15.60 -11.86 -6.94
C PRO A 226 -15.19 -12.69 -8.16
N LYS A 227 -14.17 -12.23 -8.90
CA LYS A 227 -13.68 -12.94 -10.11
C LYS A 227 -13.01 -14.26 -9.76
N GLN A 228 -12.15 -14.31 -8.75
CA GLN A 228 -11.47 -15.55 -8.34
C GLN A 228 -12.44 -16.50 -7.66
N ALA A 229 -13.35 -16.01 -6.85
CA ALA A 229 -14.39 -16.82 -6.22
C ALA A 229 -15.45 -17.35 -7.21
N GLY A 230 -15.58 -16.72 -8.38
CA GLY A 230 -16.65 -17.00 -9.34
C GLY A 230 -18.03 -16.67 -8.79
N ARG A 231 -18.15 -15.60 -8.01
CA ARG A 231 -19.37 -15.17 -7.34
C ARG A 231 -19.53 -13.65 -7.42
N PRO A 232 -20.77 -13.12 -7.43
CA PRO A 232 -20.98 -11.68 -7.28
C PRO A 232 -20.52 -11.22 -5.89
N VAL A 233 -20.22 -9.93 -5.73
CA VAL A 233 -19.99 -9.33 -4.42
C VAL A 233 -21.22 -9.58 -3.53
N TYR A 234 -20.99 -9.88 -2.25
CA TYR A 234 -22.05 -10.29 -1.31
C TYR A 234 -23.20 -9.29 -1.25
N SER A 235 -22.88 -8.00 -1.10
CA SER A 235 -23.89 -6.94 -1.10
C SER A 235 -23.39 -5.71 -1.86
N TYR A 236 -23.98 -5.44 -3.03
CA TYR A 236 -23.64 -4.22 -3.78
C TYR A 236 -24.10 -2.95 -3.06
N ARG A 237 -25.23 -3.01 -2.32
CA ARG A 237 -25.70 -1.90 -1.49
C ARG A 237 -24.72 -1.57 -0.39
N LEU A 238 -24.17 -2.59 0.28
CA LEU A 238 -23.14 -2.40 1.30
C LEU A 238 -21.87 -1.79 0.70
N SER A 239 -21.50 -2.14 -0.53
CA SER A 239 -20.35 -1.52 -1.20
C SER A 239 -20.54 -0.02 -1.45
N VAL A 240 -21.75 0.41 -1.74
CA VAL A 240 -22.09 1.84 -1.91
C VAL A 240 -21.98 2.59 -0.57
N VAL A 241 -22.54 2.02 0.50
CA VAL A 241 -22.44 2.59 1.85
C VAL A 241 -20.98 2.63 2.31
N HIS A 242 -20.25 1.53 2.12
CA HIS A 242 -18.82 1.44 2.42
C HIS A 242 -18.03 2.55 1.73
N PHE A 243 -18.23 2.73 0.42
CA PHE A 243 -17.51 3.75 -0.35
C PHE A 243 -17.73 5.15 0.23
N TRP A 244 -18.98 5.62 0.29
CA TRP A 244 -19.27 6.99 0.70
C TRP A 244 -18.90 7.27 2.16
N ALA A 245 -19.20 6.35 3.07
CA ALA A 245 -18.85 6.51 4.47
C ALA A 245 -17.32 6.52 4.67
N LEU A 246 -16.59 5.63 4.00
CA LEU A 246 -15.13 5.57 4.12
C LEU A 246 -14.47 6.84 3.57
N ILE A 247 -14.79 7.23 2.33
CA ILE A 247 -14.16 8.37 1.66
C ILE A 247 -14.39 9.66 2.45
N PHE A 248 -15.62 9.91 2.92
CA PHE A 248 -15.92 11.10 3.71
C PHE A 248 -15.17 11.11 5.04
N THR A 249 -15.16 9.99 5.75
CA THR A 249 -14.64 9.93 7.13
C THR A 249 -13.10 9.98 7.16
N TYR A 250 -12.42 9.39 6.17
CA TYR A 250 -10.95 9.36 6.13
C TYR A 250 -10.32 10.76 6.14
N MET A 251 -10.92 11.72 5.45
CA MET A 251 -10.33 13.05 5.24
C MET A 251 -10.07 13.81 6.55
N TRP A 252 -10.77 13.48 7.63
CA TRP A 252 -10.74 14.22 8.90
C TRP A 252 -9.91 13.53 9.99
N ALA A 253 -9.46 12.31 9.79
CA ALA A 253 -8.82 11.52 10.83
C ALA A 253 -7.34 11.88 11.08
N GLY A 254 -6.66 12.53 10.14
CA GLY A 254 -5.22 12.84 10.18
C GLY A 254 -4.68 13.45 11.48
N PRO A 255 -5.36 14.40 12.13
CA PRO A 255 -4.87 15.01 13.37
C PRO A 255 -4.66 14.04 14.54
N HIS A 256 -5.13 12.79 14.48
CA HIS A 256 -4.82 11.79 15.50
C HIS A 256 -3.32 11.43 15.58
N HIS A 257 -2.54 11.72 14.53
CA HIS A 257 -1.08 11.58 14.58
C HIS A 257 -0.38 12.66 15.40
N LEU A 258 -1.11 13.70 15.82
CA LEU A 258 -0.58 14.89 16.49
C LEU A 258 -1.14 15.05 17.90
N HIS A 259 -1.54 13.95 18.55
CA HIS A 259 -1.90 13.98 19.96
C HIS A 259 -0.73 14.43 20.81
N TYR A 260 -1.02 15.22 21.85
CA TYR A 260 -0.03 15.76 22.80
C TYR A 260 1.03 16.68 22.14
N THR A 261 0.68 17.30 21.03
CA THR A 261 1.51 18.30 20.33
C THR A 261 0.94 19.71 20.50
N ALA A 262 1.57 20.72 19.88
CA ALA A 262 1.08 22.09 19.85
C ALA A 262 -0.16 22.31 18.94
N LEU A 263 -0.66 21.27 18.28
CA LEU A 263 -1.91 21.35 17.52
C LEU A 263 -3.09 21.66 18.48
N PRO A 264 -4.04 22.54 18.10
CA PRO A 264 -5.20 22.82 18.93
C PRO A 264 -5.95 21.56 19.36
N GLU A 265 -6.37 21.52 20.62
CA GLU A 265 -7.00 20.34 21.23
C GLU A 265 -8.27 19.86 20.50
N TRP A 266 -9.08 20.80 19.99
CA TRP A 266 -10.25 20.44 19.20
C TRP A 266 -9.91 19.66 17.93
N ALA A 267 -8.80 19.98 17.27
CA ALA A 267 -8.36 19.30 16.05
C ALA A 267 -7.85 17.89 16.36
N GLN A 268 -7.11 17.72 17.47
CA GLN A 268 -6.70 16.40 17.96
C GLN A 268 -7.91 15.52 18.29
N SER A 269 -8.91 16.06 18.98
CA SER A 269 -10.16 15.36 19.32
C SER A 269 -10.99 15.03 18.09
N LEU A 270 -11.05 15.93 17.10
CA LEU A 270 -11.67 15.67 15.80
C LEU A 270 -11.03 14.45 15.12
N GLY A 271 -9.70 14.42 15.05
CA GLY A 271 -8.96 13.29 14.47
C GLY A 271 -9.28 11.96 15.15
N MET A 272 -9.35 11.94 16.49
CA MET A 272 -9.75 10.76 17.26
C MET A 272 -11.18 10.31 16.92
N VAL A 273 -12.15 11.21 16.96
CA VAL A 273 -13.57 10.88 16.72
C VAL A 273 -13.77 10.31 15.31
N PHE A 274 -13.22 10.97 14.29
CA PHE A 274 -13.34 10.46 12.93
C PHE A 274 -12.60 9.14 12.71
N SER A 275 -11.50 8.90 13.41
CA SER A 275 -10.82 7.60 13.41
C SER A 275 -11.69 6.49 13.98
N LEU A 276 -12.40 6.75 15.09
CA LEU A 276 -13.33 5.77 15.66
C LEU A 276 -14.52 5.49 14.73
N ILE A 277 -15.06 6.52 14.07
CA ILE A 277 -16.14 6.36 13.09
C ILE A 277 -15.69 5.48 11.91
N LEU A 278 -14.43 5.58 11.48
CA LEU A 278 -13.86 4.76 10.39
C LEU A 278 -13.96 3.25 10.61
N LEU A 279 -14.05 2.79 11.85
CA LEU A 279 -14.21 1.37 12.15
C LEU A 279 -15.43 0.77 11.44
N ALA A 280 -16.56 1.47 11.44
CA ALA A 280 -17.81 0.97 10.87
C ALA A 280 -17.72 0.74 9.34
N PRO A 281 -17.35 1.72 8.49
CA PRO A 281 -17.22 1.47 7.05
C PRO A 281 -16.09 0.49 6.72
N SER A 282 -14.95 0.52 7.41
CA SER A 282 -13.85 -0.39 7.13
C SER A 282 -14.23 -1.84 7.37
N TRP A 283 -14.89 -2.13 8.49
CA TRP A 283 -15.38 -3.48 8.77
C TRP A 283 -16.56 -3.86 7.89
N GLY A 284 -17.42 -2.92 7.50
CA GLY A 284 -18.45 -3.15 6.48
C GLY A 284 -17.84 -3.66 5.18
N GLY A 285 -16.74 -3.06 4.72
CA GLY A 285 -15.99 -3.51 3.54
C GLY A 285 -15.35 -4.88 3.72
N MET A 286 -14.69 -5.11 4.87
CA MET A 286 -14.11 -6.42 5.21
C MET A 286 -15.18 -7.53 5.18
N ILE A 287 -16.29 -7.33 5.86
CA ILE A 287 -17.41 -8.29 5.90
C ILE A 287 -17.95 -8.53 4.50
N ASN A 288 -18.16 -7.50 3.71
CA ASN A 288 -18.67 -7.61 2.35
C ASN A 288 -17.75 -8.47 1.46
N GLY A 289 -16.43 -8.25 1.56
CA GLY A 289 -15.44 -9.01 0.82
C GLY A 289 -15.37 -10.48 1.28
N ILE A 290 -15.29 -10.74 2.58
CA ILE A 290 -15.23 -12.10 3.14
C ILE A 290 -16.53 -12.86 2.82
N MET A 291 -17.69 -12.26 3.01
CA MET A 291 -19.00 -12.87 2.76
C MET A 291 -19.27 -13.14 1.26
N THR A 292 -18.48 -12.56 0.37
CA THR A 292 -18.49 -12.95 -1.05
C THR A 292 -18.22 -14.46 -1.23
N LEU A 293 -17.54 -15.10 -0.28
CA LEU A 293 -17.37 -16.57 -0.23
C LEU A 293 -18.54 -17.34 0.39
N SER A 294 -19.62 -16.69 0.80
CA SER A 294 -20.77 -17.39 1.37
C SER A 294 -21.26 -18.47 0.40
N GLY A 295 -21.30 -19.74 0.87
CA GLY A 295 -21.60 -20.91 0.06
C GLY A 295 -20.43 -21.42 -0.83
N ALA A 296 -19.25 -20.84 -0.74
CA ALA A 296 -18.06 -21.24 -1.50
C ALA A 296 -16.76 -21.36 -0.66
N TRP A 297 -16.89 -21.47 0.65
CA TRP A 297 -15.76 -21.56 1.60
C TRP A 297 -14.81 -22.73 1.31
N HIS A 298 -15.32 -23.84 0.75
CA HIS A 298 -14.53 -25.00 0.37
C HIS A 298 -13.41 -24.66 -0.64
N LYS A 299 -13.59 -23.61 -1.47
CA LYS A 299 -12.59 -23.17 -2.45
C LYS A 299 -11.27 -22.70 -1.80
N LEU A 300 -11.32 -22.21 -0.56
CA LEU A 300 -10.09 -21.82 0.16
C LEU A 300 -9.14 -23.01 0.41
N ARG A 301 -9.64 -24.25 0.39
CA ARG A 301 -8.78 -25.44 0.58
C ARG A 301 -7.89 -25.71 -0.63
N THR A 302 -8.37 -25.42 -1.83
CA THR A 302 -7.74 -25.81 -3.10
C THR A 302 -7.18 -24.65 -3.92
N ASP A 303 -7.69 -23.42 -3.71
CA ASP A 303 -7.29 -22.23 -4.46
C ASP A 303 -6.36 -21.32 -3.64
N PRO A 304 -5.03 -21.38 -3.88
CA PRO A 304 -4.10 -20.57 -3.11
C PRO A 304 -4.17 -19.07 -3.47
N ILE A 305 -4.62 -18.68 -4.66
CA ILE A 305 -4.83 -17.27 -5.01
C ILE A 305 -5.96 -16.69 -4.16
N LEU A 306 -7.02 -17.45 -3.99
CA LEU A 306 -8.14 -17.05 -3.15
C LEU A 306 -7.73 -16.92 -1.66
N LYS A 307 -6.78 -17.76 -1.19
CA LYS A 307 -6.20 -17.62 0.17
C LYS A 307 -5.54 -16.25 0.33
N PHE A 308 -4.68 -15.84 -0.61
CA PHE A 308 -4.07 -14.49 -0.59
C PHE A 308 -5.12 -13.39 -0.49
N LEU A 309 -6.14 -13.44 -1.33
CA LEU A 309 -7.17 -12.41 -1.41
C LEU A 309 -8.06 -12.35 -0.15
N ILE A 310 -8.39 -13.48 0.44
CA ILE A 310 -9.28 -13.51 1.63
C ILE A 310 -8.52 -13.24 2.91
N VAL A 311 -7.32 -13.79 3.07
CA VAL A 311 -6.50 -13.53 4.27
C VAL A 311 -6.06 -12.06 4.30
N SER A 312 -5.84 -11.42 3.14
CA SER A 312 -5.59 -9.98 3.10
C SER A 312 -6.72 -9.16 3.74
N LEU A 313 -7.99 -9.58 3.58
CA LEU A 313 -9.12 -8.93 4.23
C LEU A 313 -9.14 -9.09 5.76
N SER A 314 -8.65 -10.21 6.27
CA SER A 314 -8.51 -10.42 7.72
C SER A 314 -7.48 -9.43 8.29
N PHE A 315 -6.36 -9.23 7.60
CA PHE A 315 -5.39 -8.19 7.97
C PHE A 315 -5.91 -6.77 7.78
N TYR A 316 -6.72 -6.53 6.74
CA TYR A 316 -7.42 -5.26 6.58
C TYR A 316 -8.33 -4.96 7.79
N GLY A 317 -9.15 -5.92 8.19
CA GLY A 317 -10.01 -5.77 9.36
C GLY A 317 -9.23 -5.57 10.65
N MET A 318 -8.13 -6.29 10.83
CA MET A 318 -7.28 -6.18 12.00
C MET A 318 -6.60 -4.80 12.07
N SER A 319 -5.96 -4.34 11.00
CA SER A 319 -5.29 -3.04 10.98
C SER A 319 -6.27 -1.86 11.08
N THR A 320 -7.47 -1.99 10.51
CA THR A 320 -8.52 -0.96 10.62
C THR A 320 -9.32 -1.03 11.93
N PHE A 321 -9.14 -2.03 12.77
CA PHE A 321 -9.51 -2.02 14.18
C PHE A 321 -8.43 -1.36 15.03
N GLU A 322 -7.17 -1.75 14.80
CA GLU A 322 -6.03 -1.29 15.57
C GLU A 322 -5.79 0.23 15.41
N GLY A 323 -5.89 0.76 14.17
CA GLY A 323 -5.74 2.19 13.91
C GLY A 323 -6.68 3.08 14.75
N PRO A 324 -7.99 2.88 14.68
CA PRO A 324 -8.95 3.57 15.54
C PRO A 324 -8.67 3.40 17.04
N MET A 325 -8.31 2.20 17.50
CA MET A 325 -7.93 1.96 18.90
C MET A 325 -6.71 2.80 19.30
N MET A 326 -5.66 2.83 18.49
CA MET A 326 -4.46 3.63 18.74
C MET A 326 -4.71 5.14 18.62
N SER A 327 -5.80 5.58 17.99
CA SER A 327 -6.20 6.99 17.94
C SER A 327 -6.81 7.50 19.25
N ILE A 328 -7.26 6.61 20.12
CA ILE A 328 -7.76 6.97 21.45
C ILE A 328 -6.60 7.54 22.27
N LYS A 329 -6.75 8.75 22.81
CA LYS A 329 -5.64 9.47 23.46
C LYS A 329 -4.92 8.66 24.52
N THR A 330 -5.64 7.95 25.39
CA THR A 330 -5.01 7.11 26.43
C THR A 330 -4.21 5.94 25.85
N VAL A 331 -4.68 5.31 24.79
CA VAL A 331 -3.94 4.27 24.08
C VAL A 331 -2.76 4.88 23.31
N ASN A 332 -2.98 6.01 22.63
CA ASN A 332 -1.96 6.73 21.90
C ASN A 332 -0.78 7.14 22.79
N SER A 333 -1.05 7.57 24.03
CA SER A 333 0.00 7.92 24.99
C SER A 333 0.95 6.75 25.32
N LEU A 334 0.50 5.50 25.11
CA LEU A 334 1.33 4.31 25.28
C LEU A 334 2.00 3.89 23.97
N SER A 335 1.28 3.99 22.85
CA SER A 335 1.71 3.42 21.55
C SER A 335 2.54 4.37 20.71
N HIS A 336 2.39 5.68 20.87
CA HIS A 336 3.02 6.68 20.02
C HIS A 336 4.55 6.57 20.08
N TYR A 337 5.20 6.57 18.93
CA TYR A 337 6.65 6.38 18.72
C TYR A 337 7.21 5.01 19.10
N THR A 338 6.40 4.07 19.56
CA THR A 338 6.84 2.71 19.87
C THR A 338 6.81 1.78 18.65
N ASP A 339 7.43 0.61 18.77
CA ASP A 339 7.35 -0.46 17.76
C ASP A 339 5.94 -1.02 17.56
N TRP A 340 4.98 -0.71 18.43
CA TRP A 340 3.57 -1.03 18.20
C TRP A 340 3.05 -0.35 16.93
N THR A 341 3.42 0.92 16.69
CA THR A 341 3.08 1.63 15.45
C THR A 341 3.68 0.94 14.22
N VAL A 342 4.89 0.40 14.35
CA VAL A 342 5.55 -0.38 13.30
C VAL A 342 4.80 -1.70 13.04
N GLY A 343 4.35 -2.39 14.09
CA GLY A 343 3.50 -3.59 13.98
C GLY A 343 2.20 -3.30 13.26
N HIS A 344 1.52 -2.21 13.62
CA HIS A 344 0.29 -1.74 12.97
C HIS A 344 0.49 -1.49 11.47
N VAL A 345 1.50 -0.70 11.11
CA VAL A 345 1.80 -0.39 9.70
C VAL A 345 2.10 -1.65 8.90
N HIS A 346 2.84 -2.62 9.46
CA HIS A 346 3.19 -3.84 8.75
C HIS A 346 2.04 -4.84 8.68
N SER A 347 1.10 -4.85 9.63
CA SER A 347 -0.15 -5.62 9.48
C SER A 347 -0.95 -5.13 8.27
N GLY A 348 -1.00 -3.82 8.06
CA GLY A 348 -1.60 -3.21 6.88
C GLY A 348 -0.77 -3.40 5.62
N ALA A 349 0.53 -3.05 5.65
CA ALA A 349 1.39 -3.04 4.46
C ALA A 349 1.73 -4.46 3.95
N LEU A 350 2.11 -5.38 4.82
CA LEU A 350 2.41 -6.76 4.42
C LEU A 350 1.15 -7.62 4.31
N GLY A 351 0.27 -7.52 5.32
CA GLY A 351 -0.92 -8.37 5.42
C GLY A 351 -2.03 -7.94 4.47
N TRP A 352 -2.43 -6.68 4.45
CA TRP A 352 -3.47 -6.19 3.55
C TRP A 352 -2.92 -5.90 2.16
N VAL A 353 -2.09 -4.86 2.03
CA VAL A 353 -1.58 -4.38 0.74
C VAL A 353 -0.74 -5.44 0.01
N GLY A 354 0.17 -6.09 0.72
CA GLY A 354 1.05 -7.10 0.14
C GLY A 354 0.28 -8.31 -0.38
N LEU A 355 -0.54 -8.94 0.46
CA LEU A 355 -1.25 -10.16 0.05
C LEU A 355 -2.28 -9.91 -1.06
N VAL A 356 -3.05 -8.80 -1.02
CA VAL A 356 -4.00 -8.49 -2.10
C VAL A 356 -3.28 -8.19 -3.41
N SER A 357 -2.12 -7.54 -3.37
CA SER A 357 -1.28 -7.30 -4.55
C SER A 357 -0.79 -8.60 -5.15
N MET A 358 -0.21 -9.48 -4.33
CA MET A 358 0.32 -10.78 -4.77
C MET A 358 -0.78 -11.66 -5.36
N GLY A 359 -1.93 -11.75 -4.68
CA GLY A 359 -3.09 -12.49 -5.18
C GLY A 359 -3.59 -11.94 -6.52
N SER A 360 -3.65 -10.63 -6.67
CA SER A 360 -4.08 -9.98 -7.93
C SER A 360 -3.07 -10.21 -9.06
N ILE A 361 -1.77 -10.15 -8.80
CA ILE A 361 -0.74 -10.42 -9.81
C ILE A 361 -0.75 -11.90 -10.21
N TYR A 362 -0.91 -12.84 -9.28
CA TYR A 362 -1.10 -14.25 -9.60
C TYR A 362 -2.35 -14.52 -10.45
N TYR A 363 -3.42 -13.74 -10.25
CA TYR A 363 -4.60 -13.78 -11.11
C TYR A 363 -4.30 -13.23 -12.51
N LEU A 364 -3.56 -12.13 -12.62
CA LEU A 364 -3.33 -11.41 -13.87
C LEU A 364 -2.31 -12.10 -14.79
N VAL A 365 -1.19 -12.55 -14.23
CA VAL A 365 -0.03 -13.01 -15.04
C VAL A 365 -0.40 -14.11 -16.05
N PRO A 366 -1.09 -15.20 -15.70
CA PRO A 366 -1.47 -16.20 -16.70
C PRO A 366 -2.31 -15.61 -17.83
N ARG A 367 -3.27 -14.77 -17.47
CA ARG A 367 -4.21 -14.14 -18.43
C ARG A 367 -3.53 -13.15 -19.39
N LEU A 368 -2.49 -12.48 -18.92
CA LEU A 368 -1.71 -11.53 -19.71
C LEU A 368 -0.71 -12.20 -20.66
N PHE A 369 -0.31 -13.43 -20.34
CA PHE A 369 0.68 -14.19 -21.08
C PHE A 369 0.14 -15.51 -21.67
N GLY A 370 -1.18 -15.60 -21.87
CA GLY A 370 -1.84 -16.69 -22.59
C GLY A 370 -1.64 -18.08 -21.97
N ARG A 371 -1.59 -18.12 -20.64
CA ARG A 371 -1.52 -19.38 -19.87
C ARG A 371 -2.85 -19.62 -19.17
N SER A 372 -3.21 -20.89 -18.98
CA SER A 372 -4.37 -21.27 -18.18
C SER A 372 -4.15 -21.03 -16.69
N GLU A 373 -2.91 -21.22 -16.22
CA GLU A 373 -2.49 -21.11 -14.83
C GLU A 373 -1.03 -20.67 -14.70
N MET A 374 -0.60 -20.38 -13.50
CA MET A 374 0.81 -20.12 -13.18
C MET A 374 1.65 -21.39 -13.42
N HIS A 375 2.96 -21.20 -13.64
CA HIS A 375 3.90 -22.31 -13.85
C HIS A 375 3.79 -23.40 -12.75
N SER A 376 3.59 -22.99 -11.52
CA SER A 376 3.41 -23.89 -10.40
C SER A 376 2.37 -23.37 -9.39
N VAL A 377 1.22 -24.01 -9.36
CA VAL A 377 0.17 -23.73 -8.35
C VAL A 377 0.62 -24.14 -6.94
N PRO A 378 1.31 -25.27 -6.72
CA PRO A 378 1.86 -25.59 -5.41
C PRO A 378 2.80 -24.52 -4.83
N LEU A 379 3.65 -23.89 -5.66
CA LEU A 379 4.53 -22.81 -5.19
C LEU A 379 3.75 -21.57 -4.76
N ILE A 380 2.57 -21.30 -5.30
CA ILE A 380 1.70 -20.23 -4.80
C ILE A 380 1.27 -20.55 -3.36
N ASN A 381 0.92 -21.81 -3.09
CA ASN A 381 0.53 -22.22 -1.74
C ASN A 381 1.70 -22.17 -0.75
N VAL A 382 2.90 -22.57 -1.16
CA VAL A 382 4.12 -22.41 -0.34
C VAL A 382 4.38 -20.95 -0.03
N HIS A 383 4.34 -20.08 -1.04
CA HIS A 383 4.49 -18.63 -0.87
C HIS A 383 3.47 -18.09 0.12
N PHE A 384 2.19 -18.48 -0.01
CA PHE A 384 1.13 -18.02 0.89
C PHE A 384 1.47 -18.32 2.37
N TRP A 385 1.87 -19.56 2.67
CA TRP A 385 2.16 -19.95 4.05
C TRP A 385 3.43 -19.30 4.58
N VAL A 386 4.50 -19.26 3.80
CA VAL A 386 5.77 -18.64 4.20
C VAL A 386 5.58 -17.15 4.45
N ALA A 387 4.87 -16.44 3.57
CA ALA A 387 4.57 -15.02 3.76
C ALA A 387 3.67 -14.78 4.98
N THR A 388 2.60 -15.57 5.14
CA THR A 388 1.65 -15.39 6.26
C THR A 388 2.32 -15.65 7.60
N ILE A 389 3.13 -16.70 7.73
CA ILE A 389 3.91 -16.97 8.94
C ILE A 389 4.89 -15.82 9.20
N GLY A 390 5.58 -15.33 8.16
CA GLY A 390 6.47 -14.17 8.26
C GLY A 390 5.76 -12.92 8.78
N ILE A 391 4.56 -12.62 8.28
CA ILE A 391 3.75 -11.49 8.77
C ILE A 391 3.40 -11.67 10.25
N VAL A 392 2.88 -12.83 10.64
CA VAL A 392 2.44 -13.08 12.02
C VAL A 392 3.60 -12.95 13.00
N LEU A 393 4.77 -13.52 12.68
CA LEU A 393 5.97 -13.36 13.51
C LEU A 393 6.38 -11.91 13.64
N TYR A 394 6.40 -11.18 12.52
CA TYR A 394 6.80 -9.79 12.48
C TYR A 394 5.90 -8.91 13.35
N ILE A 395 4.58 -8.95 13.12
CA ILE A 395 3.64 -8.07 13.81
C ILE A 395 3.52 -8.41 15.29
N ALA A 396 3.52 -9.70 15.66
CA ALA A 396 3.47 -10.12 17.06
C ALA A 396 4.70 -9.63 17.83
N ALA A 397 5.90 -9.76 17.24
CA ALA A 397 7.12 -9.24 17.84
C ALA A 397 7.06 -7.72 18.04
N MET A 398 6.56 -6.98 17.06
CA MET A 398 6.46 -5.51 17.15
C MET A 398 5.37 -5.05 18.13
N TRP A 399 4.26 -5.75 18.25
CA TRP A 399 3.25 -5.44 19.25
C TRP A 399 3.78 -5.62 20.67
N ILE A 400 4.43 -6.76 20.94
CA ILE A 400 4.99 -7.04 22.26
C ILE A 400 6.10 -6.03 22.58
N ALA A 401 7.02 -5.80 21.66
CA ALA A 401 8.09 -4.82 21.83
C ALA A 401 7.54 -3.41 22.07
N GLY A 402 6.54 -2.98 21.28
CA GLY A 402 5.97 -1.65 21.39
C GLY A 402 5.22 -1.40 22.69
N VAL A 403 4.41 -2.37 23.14
CA VAL A 403 3.74 -2.26 24.43
C VAL A 403 4.77 -2.21 25.58
N MET A 404 5.79 -3.06 25.52
CA MET A 404 6.88 -3.06 26.50
C MET A 404 7.63 -1.72 26.52
N GLN A 405 8.01 -1.18 25.34
CA GLN A 405 8.64 0.14 25.22
C GLN A 405 7.80 1.23 25.88
N GLY A 406 6.50 1.31 25.53
CA GLY A 406 5.60 2.32 26.07
C GLY A 406 5.47 2.22 27.61
N LEU A 407 5.44 1.03 28.17
CA LEU A 407 5.42 0.81 29.61
C LEU A 407 6.75 1.22 30.27
N MET A 408 7.89 0.84 29.70
CA MET A 408 9.21 1.19 30.22
C MET A 408 9.48 2.70 30.18
N TRP A 409 9.08 3.37 29.09
CA TRP A 409 9.30 4.83 28.96
C TRP A 409 8.45 5.68 29.90
N ARG A 410 7.39 5.10 30.46
CA ARG A 410 6.46 5.76 31.39
C ARG A 410 6.71 5.39 32.85
N ALA A 411 7.55 4.42 33.12
CA ALA A 411 7.83 3.98 34.47
C ALA A 411 8.68 5.04 35.19
N VAL A 412 8.16 5.55 36.30
CA VAL A 412 8.77 6.58 37.12
C VAL A 412 8.94 6.04 38.54
N SER A 413 10.12 6.24 39.11
CA SER A 413 10.45 5.88 40.50
C SER A 413 9.79 6.87 41.48
N GLU A 414 9.80 6.55 42.79
CA GLU A 414 9.18 7.39 43.81
C GLU A 414 9.75 8.81 43.87
N ASP A 415 11.01 8.98 43.48
CA ASP A 415 11.71 10.28 43.45
C ASP A 415 11.43 11.08 42.16
N GLY A 416 10.57 10.55 41.24
CA GLY A 416 10.22 11.21 40.00
C GLY A 416 11.20 10.98 38.85
N THR A 417 12.27 10.19 39.04
CA THR A 417 13.20 9.82 37.96
C THR A 417 12.67 8.64 37.11
N LEU A 418 13.18 8.49 35.90
CA LEU A 418 12.84 7.33 35.05
C LEU A 418 13.38 6.05 35.68
N THR A 419 12.51 5.02 35.80
CA THR A 419 12.88 3.71 36.34
C THR A 419 13.88 2.99 35.41
N TYR A 420 13.73 3.14 34.11
CA TYR A 420 14.58 2.50 33.10
C TYR A 420 15.34 3.54 32.31
N THR A 421 16.61 3.29 32.03
CA THR A 421 17.39 4.07 31.08
C THR A 421 16.96 3.76 29.64
N PHE A 422 17.30 4.65 28.71
CA PHE A 422 17.07 4.41 27.28
C PHE A 422 17.76 3.13 26.79
N VAL A 423 19.00 2.90 27.25
CA VAL A 423 19.79 1.71 26.86
C VAL A 423 19.14 0.41 27.34
N GLU A 424 18.59 0.39 28.56
CA GLU A 424 17.85 -0.78 29.06
C GLU A 424 16.62 -1.06 28.21
N SER A 425 15.85 -0.03 27.85
CA SER A 425 14.72 -0.15 26.95
C SER A 425 15.12 -0.72 25.58
N VAL A 426 16.20 -0.21 24.98
CA VAL A 426 16.73 -0.72 23.70
C VAL A 426 17.17 -2.18 23.82
N LYS A 427 17.92 -2.54 24.88
CA LYS A 427 18.36 -3.94 25.09
C LYS A 427 17.18 -4.90 25.21
N ALA A 428 16.10 -4.48 25.87
CA ALA A 428 14.89 -5.30 26.01
C ALA A 428 14.20 -5.59 24.67
N THR A 429 14.41 -4.77 23.63
CA THR A 429 13.80 -4.98 22.29
C THR A 429 14.57 -5.97 21.41
N TYR A 430 15.84 -6.28 21.68
CA TYR A 430 16.67 -7.13 20.80
C TYR A 430 16.07 -8.50 20.47
N PRO A 431 15.47 -9.26 21.40
CA PRO A 431 14.86 -10.54 21.06
C PRO A 431 13.74 -10.39 20.02
N PHE A 432 12.97 -9.32 20.10
CA PHE A 432 11.87 -9.03 19.17
C PHE A 432 12.40 -8.58 17.82
N TYR A 433 13.51 -7.86 17.77
CA TYR A 433 14.18 -7.50 16.52
C TYR A 433 14.73 -8.72 15.79
N ALA A 434 15.19 -9.74 16.49
CA ALA A 434 15.58 -11.01 15.89
C ALA A 434 14.37 -11.72 15.24
N ILE A 435 13.22 -11.75 15.93
CA ILE A 435 11.97 -12.32 15.38
C ILE A 435 11.47 -11.49 14.20
N ARG A 436 11.53 -10.15 14.28
CA ARG A 436 11.22 -9.23 13.18
C ARG A 436 12.06 -9.54 11.95
N LEU A 437 13.37 -9.71 12.09
CA LEU A 437 14.27 -10.07 11.00
C LEU A 437 13.90 -11.41 10.38
N LEU A 438 13.62 -12.44 11.19
CA LEU A 438 13.17 -13.75 10.71
C LEU A 438 11.86 -13.63 9.91
N GLY A 439 10.88 -12.89 10.44
CA GLY A 439 9.62 -12.63 9.74
C GLY A 439 9.82 -11.94 8.39
N GLY A 440 10.71 -10.94 8.35
CA GLY A 440 11.08 -10.25 7.11
C GLY A 440 11.78 -11.16 6.09
N LEU A 441 12.69 -12.04 6.54
CA LEU A 441 13.36 -13.02 5.69
C LEU A 441 12.39 -14.03 5.09
N LEU A 442 11.42 -14.52 5.87
CA LEU A 442 10.37 -15.41 5.37
C LEU A 442 9.51 -14.70 4.32
N TYR A 443 9.12 -13.46 4.57
CA TYR A 443 8.32 -12.70 3.61
C TYR A 443 9.08 -12.44 2.31
N LEU A 444 10.36 -12.04 2.38
CA LEU A 444 11.24 -11.90 1.22
C LEU A 444 11.41 -13.23 0.48
N GLY A 445 11.59 -14.34 1.20
CA GLY A 445 11.64 -15.69 0.62
C GLY A 445 10.38 -16.02 -0.19
N GLY A 446 9.21 -15.65 0.34
CA GLY A 446 7.93 -15.74 -0.40
C GLY A 446 7.92 -14.92 -1.67
N MET A 447 8.42 -13.68 -1.64
CA MET A 447 8.55 -12.82 -2.83
C MET A 447 9.49 -13.42 -3.89
N LEU A 448 10.58 -14.05 -3.48
CA LEU A 448 11.50 -14.73 -4.41
C LEU A 448 10.83 -15.94 -5.06
N ILE A 449 10.04 -16.71 -4.32
CA ILE A 449 9.21 -17.80 -4.88
C ILE A 449 8.23 -17.24 -5.92
N MET A 450 7.58 -16.11 -5.62
CA MET A 450 6.69 -15.43 -6.57
C MET A 450 7.44 -15.00 -7.83
N ALA A 451 8.58 -14.35 -7.67
CA ALA A 451 9.40 -13.87 -8.79
C ALA A 451 9.80 -15.01 -9.72
N TRP A 452 10.25 -16.14 -9.17
CA TRP A 452 10.55 -17.35 -9.93
C TRP A 452 9.34 -17.88 -10.69
N ASN A 453 8.20 -18.04 -9.99
CA ASN A 453 6.98 -18.60 -10.57
C ASN A 453 6.43 -17.71 -11.69
N VAL A 454 6.44 -16.38 -11.48
CA VAL A 454 6.05 -15.39 -12.49
C VAL A 454 6.99 -15.43 -13.69
N TRP A 455 8.30 -15.44 -13.47
CA TRP A 455 9.28 -15.52 -14.57
C TRP A 455 9.07 -16.78 -15.40
N LYS A 456 8.92 -17.96 -14.79
CA LYS A 456 8.67 -19.22 -15.50
C LYS A 456 7.33 -19.21 -16.27
N THR A 457 6.30 -18.57 -15.72
CA THR A 457 5.01 -18.43 -16.40
C THR A 457 5.15 -17.58 -17.66
N ILE A 458 5.86 -16.46 -17.55
CA ILE A 458 6.11 -15.53 -18.67
C ILE A 458 6.97 -16.20 -19.74
N ALA A 459 8.06 -16.85 -19.35
CA ALA A 459 8.99 -17.51 -20.29
C ALA A 459 8.33 -18.64 -21.11
N ALA A 460 7.35 -19.32 -20.53
CA ALA A 460 6.58 -20.37 -21.21
C ALA A 460 5.29 -19.85 -21.90
N GLY A 461 5.00 -18.56 -21.77
CA GLY A 461 3.81 -17.92 -22.32
C GLY A 461 4.06 -17.13 -23.59
N ARG A 462 2.99 -16.53 -24.10
CA ARG A 462 3.03 -15.54 -25.19
C ARG A 462 2.12 -14.36 -24.81
N THR A 463 2.46 -13.16 -25.24
CA THR A 463 1.61 -11.99 -25.03
C THR A 463 0.26 -12.17 -25.71
N VAL A 464 -0.81 -11.86 -24.99
CA VAL A 464 -2.17 -11.97 -25.49
C VAL A 464 -2.82 -10.59 -25.53
N GLU A 465 -3.52 -10.31 -26.59
CA GLU A 465 -4.46 -9.20 -26.70
C GLU A 465 -5.89 -9.77 -26.63
N ALA A 466 -6.64 -9.37 -25.61
CA ALA A 466 -8.01 -9.83 -25.46
C ALA A 466 -8.97 -8.88 -26.20
N PRO A 467 -9.92 -9.41 -27.00
CA PRO A 467 -10.89 -8.58 -27.70
C PRO A 467 -11.83 -7.89 -26.71
N ILE A 468 -12.25 -6.69 -27.08
CA ILE A 468 -13.30 -5.96 -26.37
C ILE A 468 -14.64 -6.57 -26.78
N PRO A 469 -15.51 -6.97 -25.82
CA PRO A 469 -16.84 -7.49 -26.15
C PRO A 469 -17.64 -6.49 -27.00
N ALA A 470 -18.36 -6.98 -27.99
CA ALA A 470 -19.33 -6.17 -28.71
C ALA A 470 -20.37 -5.60 -27.69
N PRO A 471 -20.90 -4.37 -27.91
CA PRO A 471 -21.99 -3.88 -27.10
C PRO A 471 -23.12 -4.91 -27.13
N ALA A 472 -23.62 -5.29 -25.94
CA ALA A 472 -24.88 -6.04 -25.90
C ALA A 472 -25.93 -5.15 -26.55
N HIS A 473 -26.56 -5.63 -27.58
CA HIS A 473 -27.69 -4.93 -28.16
C HIS A 473 -28.72 -4.76 -27.03
N ALA A 474 -29.04 -3.49 -26.70
CA ALA A 474 -30.03 -3.12 -25.71
C ALA A 474 -31.43 -3.54 -26.21
#